data_ace7646160fdbd8f46e55e839422fc84
#
_entry.id   ace7646160fdbd8f46e55e839422fc84
#
_cell.length_a   1.000
_cell.length_b   1.000
_cell.length_c   1.000
_cell.angle_alpha   90.00
_cell.angle_beta   90.00
_cell.angle_gamma   90.00
#
_symmetry.space_group_name_H-M   'P 1'
#
loop_
_entity.id
_entity.type
_entity.pdbx_description
1 polymer ?
#
loop_
_entity_poly.entity_id
_entity_poly.type
_entity_poly.pdbx_seq_one_letter_code
_entity_poly.pdbx_strand_id
1 'polypeptide(L)'
;MRGGMLVVRGSAGCRLGGVYPGERAGMRGGEIVVHGDAGAQAGAGLRRGLIAVAGRVGEAAGMRMLAGTIVALSGLGPRAGAGMRRGSIVTMAPATPLATFVFSCIYRPPFLRLYLRRLRALGLPVSDAQLAGRYARWCGDGLDLRRGEILILEAGA
;
A
#
# COMPACT_ATOMS: atom_id res chain seq x y z
N MET A 1 -7.58 -2.83 14.49
CA MET A 1 -7.98 -4.14 13.94
C MET A 1 -6.87 -5.15 14.21
N ARG A 2 -7.21 -6.36 14.65
CA ARG A 2 -6.21 -7.41 14.96
C ARG A 2 -6.34 -8.65 14.07
N GLY A 3 -7.42 -8.74 13.31
CA GLY A 3 -7.71 -9.83 12.37
C GLY A 3 -9.06 -9.63 11.71
N GLY A 4 -9.50 -10.59 10.92
CA GLY A 4 -10.75 -10.53 10.18
C GLY A 4 -10.66 -9.70 8.90
N MET A 5 -11.81 -9.45 8.29
CA MET A 5 -11.92 -8.69 7.05
C MET A 5 -12.94 -7.55 7.21
N LEU A 6 -12.59 -6.39 6.72
CA LEU A 6 -13.48 -5.24 6.57
C LEU A 6 -13.61 -4.90 5.08
N VAL A 7 -14.82 -4.90 4.57
CA VAL A 7 -15.11 -4.50 3.19
C VAL A 7 -15.91 -3.19 3.21
N VAL A 8 -15.37 -2.16 2.59
CA VAL A 8 -16.01 -0.86 2.41
C VAL A 8 -16.41 -0.72 0.95
N ARG A 9 -17.71 -0.71 0.65
CA ARG A 9 -18.21 -0.62 -0.72
C ARG A 9 -18.11 0.78 -1.33
N GLY A 10 -18.08 1.81 -0.50
CA GLY A 10 -17.82 3.19 -0.90
C GLY A 10 -16.38 3.60 -0.61
N SER A 11 -16.19 4.87 -0.29
CA SER A 11 -14.89 5.45 0.06
C SER A 11 -14.69 5.46 1.57
N ALA A 12 -13.45 5.46 2.00
CA ALA A 12 -13.04 5.57 3.39
C ALA A 12 -12.38 6.93 3.66
N GLY A 13 -12.55 7.44 4.85
CA GLY A 13 -11.92 8.69 5.29
C GLY A 13 -10.43 8.54 5.58
N CYS A 14 -9.88 9.55 6.26
CA CYS A 14 -8.48 9.58 6.66
C CYS A 14 -8.16 8.52 7.73
N ARG A 15 -6.90 8.10 7.78
CA ARG A 15 -6.35 7.15 8.76
C ARG A 15 -7.00 5.77 8.75
N LEU A 16 -7.49 5.33 7.61
CA LEU A 16 -7.99 3.97 7.45
C LEU A 16 -6.92 2.95 7.89
N GLY A 17 -7.26 2.07 8.84
CA GLY A 17 -6.30 1.11 9.41
C GLY A 17 -5.10 1.74 10.14
N GLY A 18 -5.13 3.04 10.32
CA GLY A 18 -4.05 3.81 10.91
C GLY A 18 -4.01 3.76 12.45
N VAL A 19 -2.96 4.35 13.00
CA VAL A 19 -2.75 4.47 14.44
C VAL A 19 -3.64 5.57 15.04
N TYR A 20 -4.23 5.30 16.19
CA TYR A 20 -4.94 6.30 16.97
C TYR A 20 -3.98 7.09 17.87
N PRO A 21 -4.32 8.33 18.24
CA PRO A 21 -3.58 9.10 19.24
C PRO A 21 -3.39 8.30 20.53
N GLY A 22 -2.15 8.21 21.02
CA GLY A 22 -1.79 7.44 22.20
C GLY A 22 -1.45 5.97 21.96
N GLU A 23 -1.75 5.43 20.78
CA GLU A 23 -1.38 4.07 20.39
C GLU A 23 0.00 4.04 19.73
N ARG A 24 0.69 2.91 19.84
CA ARG A 24 2.03 2.72 19.24
C ARG A 24 1.98 2.15 17.83
N ALA A 25 0.87 1.55 17.43
CA ALA A 25 0.71 0.93 16.13
C ALA A 25 -0.74 0.99 15.67
N GLY A 26 -0.93 1.09 14.36
CA GLY A 26 -2.22 0.96 13.72
C GLY A 26 -2.70 -0.50 13.65
N MET A 27 -3.32 -0.85 12.55
CA MET A 27 -3.81 -2.21 12.31
C MET A 27 -2.71 -3.25 12.54
N ARG A 28 -3.06 -4.31 13.29
CA ARG A 28 -2.12 -5.38 13.71
C ARG A 28 -2.38 -6.71 13.01
N GLY A 29 -3.34 -6.77 12.11
CA GLY A 29 -3.68 -7.96 11.32
C GLY A 29 -5.04 -7.82 10.66
N GLY A 30 -5.34 -8.74 9.75
CA GLY A 30 -6.56 -8.75 8.97
C GLY A 30 -6.43 -8.05 7.62
N GLU A 31 -7.56 -7.88 6.96
CA GLU A 31 -7.65 -7.29 5.63
C GLU A 31 -8.69 -6.18 5.61
N ILE A 32 -8.36 -5.05 4.99
CA ILE A 32 -9.30 -3.97 4.69
C ILE A 32 -9.35 -3.81 3.18
N VAL A 33 -10.54 -3.89 2.61
CA VAL A 33 -10.80 -3.76 1.17
C VAL A 33 -11.76 -2.61 0.95
N VAL A 34 -11.35 -1.61 0.18
CA VAL A 34 -12.13 -0.42 -0.14
C VAL A 34 -12.39 -0.36 -1.63
N HIS A 35 -13.64 -0.29 -2.04
CA HIS A 35 -14.04 -0.22 -3.44
C HIS A 35 -13.97 1.20 -4.02
N GLY A 36 -14.01 2.22 -3.19
CA GLY A 36 -13.80 3.62 -3.55
C GLY A 36 -12.39 4.11 -3.22
N ASP A 37 -12.29 5.37 -2.82
CA ASP A 37 -11.03 6.00 -2.43
C ASP A 37 -10.77 5.87 -0.92
N ALA A 38 -9.54 6.10 -0.52
CA ALA A 38 -9.17 6.27 0.88
C ALA A 38 -8.51 7.64 1.09
N GLY A 39 -8.79 8.26 2.22
CA GLY A 39 -8.24 9.55 2.58
C GLY A 39 -6.75 9.51 2.96
N ALA A 40 -6.26 10.63 3.48
CA ALA A 40 -4.88 10.76 3.90
C ALA A 40 -4.49 9.80 5.03
N GLN A 41 -3.23 9.44 5.09
CA GLN A 41 -2.63 8.62 6.15
C GLN A 41 -3.26 7.21 6.29
N ALA A 42 -3.82 6.66 5.22
CA ALA A 42 -4.24 5.26 5.23
C ALA A 42 -3.04 4.36 5.56
N GLY A 43 -3.21 3.44 6.49
CA GLY A 43 -2.15 2.56 6.97
C GLY A 43 -1.03 3.24 7.77
N ALA A 44 -1.25 4.45 8.28
CA ALA A 44 -0.25 5.10 9.14
C ALA A 44 0.04 4.23 10.37
N GLY A 45 1.32 3.89 10.58
CA GLY A 45 1.72 3.00 11.66
C GLY A 45 1.22 1.55 11.51
N LEU A 46 0.80 1.13 10.32
CA LEU A 46 0.40 -0.25 10.03
C LEU A 46 1.49 -1.22 10.47
N ARG A 47 1.12 -2.20 11.29
CA ARG A 47 2.06 -3.19 11.82
C ARG A 47 1.98 -4.52 11.08
N ARG A 48 0.78 -4.93 10.67
CA ARG A 48 0.54 -6.18 9.94
C ARG A 48 -0.83 -6.15 9.28
N GLY A 49 -0.94 -6.81 8.16
CA GLY A 49 -2.19 -6.97 7.43
C GLY A 49 -2.13 -6.36 6.04
N LEU A 50 -3.28 -6.36 5.38
CA LEU A 50 -3.44 -5.87 4.02
C LEU A 50 -4.50 -4.76 4.00
N ILE A 51 -4.16 -3.63 3.38
CA ILE A 51 -5.12 -2.58 3.02
C ILE A 51 -5.11 -2.48 1.50
N ALA A 52 -6.26 -2.72 0.87
CA ALA A 52 -6.41 -2.63 -0.58
C ALA A 52 -7.50 -1.62 -0.94
N VAL A 53 -7.18 -0.72 -1.84
CA VAL A 53 -8.05 0.38 -2.26
C VAL A 53 -8.16 0.36 -3.79
N ALA A 54 -9.38 0.24 -4.31
CA ALA A 54 -9.62 0.27 -5.75
C ALA A 54 -9.38 1.66 -6.34
N GLY A 55 -9.75 2.70 -5.62
CA GLY A 55 -9.53 4.08 -5.98
C GLY A 55 -8.14 4.60 -5.63
N ARG A 56 -8.05 5.90 -5.39
CA ARG A 56 -6.82 6.57 -4.95
C ARG A 56 -6.68 6.52 -3.44
N VAL A 57 -5.44 6.46 -2.98
CA VAL A 57 -5.10 6.67 -1.58
C VAL A 57 -4.51 8.08 -1.43
N GLY A 58 -4.97 8.80 -0.43
CA GLY A 58 -4.56 10.17 -0.18
C GLY A 58 -3.10 10.30 0.28
N GLU A 59 -2.76 11.49 0.74
CA GLU A 59 -1.42 11.87 1.17
C GLU A 59 -0.89 11.00 2.32
N ALA A 60 0.41 10.77 2.34
CA ALA A 60 1.13 10.09 3.41
C ALA A 60 0.63 8.66 3.72
N ALA A 61 0.20 7.92 2.68
CA ALA A 61 -0.13 6.50 2.83
C ALA A 61 1.04 5.73 3.45
N GLY A 62 0.77 4.89 4.44
CA GLY A 62 1.80 4.11 5.11
C GLY A 62 2.82 4.90 5.91
N MET A 63 2.51 6.14 6.29
CA MET A 63 3.41 6.95 7.13
C MET A 63 3.78 6.19 8.41
N ARG A 64 5.08 6.09 8.70
CA ARG A 64 5.62 5.33 9.86
C ARG A 64 5.15 3.88 9.93
N MET A 65 4.83 3.30 8.79
CA MET A 65 4.44 1.90 8.68
C MET A 65 5.54 0.99 9.23
N LEU A 66 5.16 0.03 10.06
CA LEU A 66 6.09 -0.90 10.69
C LEU A 66 6.27 -2.19 9.87
N ALA A 67 5.20 -2.65 9.24
CA ALA A 67 5.17 -3.78 8.30
C ALA A 67 3.76 -3.87 7.68
N GLY A 68 3.51 -4.87 6.84
CA GLY A 68 2.23 -5.09 6.17
C GLY A 68 2.27 -4.62 4.72
N THR A 69 1.09 -4.57 4.09
CA THR A 69 0.97 -4.24 2.66
C THR A 69 -0.17 -3.27 2.41
N ILE A 70 0.06 -2.25 1.59
CA ILE A 70 -0.95 -1.34 1.08
C ILE A 70 -0.96 -1.46 -0.44
N VAL A 71 -2.13 -1.65 -1.05
CA VAL A 71 -2.32 -1.72 -2.50
C VAL A 71 -3.28 -0.63 -2.93
N ALA A 72 -2.84 0.26 -3.81
CA ALA A 72 -3.64 1.33 -4.39
C ALA A 72 -3.75 1.11 -5.91
N LEU A 73 -4.94 0.74 -6.39
CA LEU A 73 -5.13 0.41 -7.82
C LEU A 73 -5.16 1.65 -8.70
N SER A 74 -5.59 2.80 -8.21
CA SER A 74 -5.74 4.02 -9.02
C SER A 74 -4.73 5.12 -8.67
N GLY A 75 -3.88 4.92 -7.69
CA GLY A 75 -2.76 5.81 -7.40
C GLY A 75 -2.58 6.20 -5.94
N LEU A 76 -1.45 6.82 -5.67
CA LEU A 76 -1.03 7.31 -4.37
C LEU A 76 -0.93 8.84 -4.37
N GLY A 77 -1.29 9.46 -3.26
CA GLY A 77 -0.96 10.85 -2.98
C GLY A 77 0.54 11.02 -2.65
N PRO A 78 0.99 12.27 -2.45
CA PRO A 78 2.38 12.55 -2.12
C PRO A 78 2.78 11.99 -0.76
N ARG A 79 4.07 11.89 -0.52
CA ARG A 79 4.69 11.46 0.74
C ARG A 79 4.32 10.05 1.21
N ALA A 80 3.95 9.15 0.28
CA ALA A 80 3.72 7.75 0.62
C ALA A 80 4.97 7.13 1.22
N GLY A 81 4.80 6.35 2.27
CA GLY A 81 5.88 5.65 2.96
C GLY A 81 6.79 6.52 3.83
N ALA A 82 6.44 7.80 4.08
CA ALA A 82 7.28 8.66 4.92
C ALA A 82 7.53 8.03 6.30
N GLY A 83 8.81 7.81 6.63
CA GLY A 83 9.22 7.19 7.89
C GLY A 83 8.88 5.70 8.03
N MET A 84 8.52 5.02 6.96
CA MET A 84 8.25 3.58 7.01
C MET A 84 9.51 2.78 7.36
N ARG A 85 9.34 1.73 8.15
CA ARG A 85 10.44 0.83 8.56
C ARG A 85 10.51 -0.41 7.69
N ARG A 86 9.36 -1.03 7.43
CA ARG A 86 9.21 -2.25 6.64
C ARG A 86 7.85 -2.24 5.95
N GLY A 87 7.66 -3.20 5.08
CA GLY A 87 6.41 -3.44 4.39
C GLY A 87 6.46 -2.98 2.95
N SER A 88 5.33 -3.16 2.27
CA SER A 88 5.21 -2.88 0.84
C SER A 88 4.03 -1.94 0.58
N ILE A 89 4.27 -0.88 -0.15
CA ILE A 89 3.23 -0.02 -0.70
C ILE A 89 3.24 -0.22 -2.21
N VAL A 90 2.11 -0.60 -2.78
CA VAL A 90 1.98 -0.94 -4.20
C VAL A 90 1.02 0.02 -4.88
N THR A 91 1.42 0.55 -6.01
CA THR A 91 0.54 1.38 -6.85
C THR A 91 0.58 0.93 -8.31
N MET A 92 -0.59 0.97 -8.94
CA MET A 92 -0.74 0.66 -10.36
C MET A 92 -0.65 1.90 -11.26
N ALA A 93 -0.67 3.09 -10.65
CA ALA A 93 -0.49 4.35 -11.36
C ALA A 93 0.92 4.92 -11.13
N PRO A 94 1.41 5.77 -12.03
CA PRO A 94 2.66 6.47 -11.83
C PRO A 94 2.70 7.20 -10.49
N ALA A 95 3.83 7.14 -9.80
CA ALA A 95 4.03 7.81 -8.53
C ALA A 95 5.49 8.28 -8.42
N THR A 96 5.70 9.34 -7.63
CA THR A 96 7.03 9.86 -7.34
C THR A 96 7.36 9.59 -5.89
N PRO A 97 8.23 8.60 -5.59
CA PRO A 97 8.69 8.34 -4.24
C PRO A 97 9.42 9.56 -3.66
N LEU A 98 9.45 9.66 -2.33
CA LEU A 98 10.26 10.67 -1.64
C LEU A 98 11.74 10.52 -2.01
N ALA A 99 12.50 11.62 -1.94
CA ALA A 99 13.95 11.62 -2.21
C ALA A 99 14.75 10.67 -1.31
N THR A 100 14.19 10.24 -0.18
CA THR A 100 14.78 9.27 0.75
C THR A 100 14.61 7.81 0.30
N PHE A 101 13.86 7.57 -0.78
CA PHE A 101 13.74 6.27 -1.43
C PHE A 101 14.74 6.14 -2.56
N VAL A 102 15.32 4.97 -2.70
CA VAL A 102 16.33 4.66 -3.73
C VAL A 102 15.79 3.56 -4.65
N PHE A 103 15.89 3.80 -5.96
CA PHE A 103 15.55 2.78 -6.95
C PHE A 103 16.44 1.54 -6.77
N SER A 104 15.83 0.36 -6.81
CA SER A 104 16.52 -0.91 -6.66
C SER A 104 16.54 -1.69 -7.97
N CYS A 105 15.37 -2.11 -8.44
CA CYS A 105 15.25 -2.97 -9.62
C CYS A 105 13.83 -2.95 -10.19
N ILE A 106 13.67 -3.56 -11.34
CA ILE A 106 12.35 -3.87 -11.93
C ILE A 106 12.20 -5.38 -11.94
N TYR A 107 11.12 -5.89 -11.35
CA TYR A 107 10.88 -7.34 -11.27
C TYR A 107 9.38 -7.67 -11.18
N ARG A 108 9.07 -8.95 -11.13
CA ARG A 108 7.71 -9.45 -10.91
C ARG A 108 7.61 -10.03 -9.50
N PRO A 109 7.05 -9.30 -8.52
CA PRO A 109 6.95 -9.76 -7.13
C PRO A 109 6.03 -10.98 -7.02
N PRO A 110 6.52 -12.17 -6.60
CA PRO A 110 5.66 -13.37 -6.51
C PRO A 110 4.52 -13.21 -5.51
N PHE A 111 4.77 -12.58 -4.35
CA PHE A 111 3.76 -12.37 -3.31
C PHE A 111 2.61 -11.47 -3.80
N LEU A 112 2.92 -10.46 -4.61
CA LEU A 112 1.93 -9.50 -5.11
C LEU A 112 0.90 -10.17 -6.02
N ARG A 113 1.34 -11.12 -6.85
CA ARG A 113 0.44 -11.88 -7.72
C ARG A 113 -0.63 -12.63 -6.93
N LEU A 114 -0.25 -13.21 -5.78
CA LEU A 114 -1.20 -13.89 -4.90
C LEU A 114 -2.21 -12.90 -4.30
N TYR A 115 -1.74 -11.77 -3.81
CA TYR A 115 -2.62 -10.73 -3.29
C TYR A 115 -3.57 -10.20 -4.35
N LEU A 116 -3.08 -9.89 -5.54
CA LEU A 116 -3.92 -9.36 -6.63
C LEU A 116 -4.99 -10.36 -7.07
N ARG A 117 -4.68 -11.65 -7.14
CA ARG A 117 -5.68 -12.70 -7.41
C ARG A 117 -6.78 -12.72 -6.35
N ARG A 118 -6.39 -12.65 -5.08
CA ARG A 118 -7.35 -12.60 -3.98
C ARG A 118 -8.22 -11.34 -4.06
N LEU A 119 -7.62 -10.18 -4.31
CA LEU A 119 -8.35 -8.93 -4.44
C LEU A 119 -9.34 -8.95 -5.62
N ARG A 120 -8.96 -9.55 -6.74
CA ARG A 120 -9.87 -9.76 -7.87
C ARG A 120 -11.06 -10.62 -7.44
N ALA A 121 -10.84 -11.70 -6.71
CA ALA A 121 -11.90 -12.55 -6.19
C ALA A 121 -12.83 -11.81 -5.20
N LEU A 122 -12.33 -10.80 -4.51
CA LEU A 122 -13.11 -9.92 -3.62
C LEU A 122 -13.80 -8.77 -4.35
N GLY A 123 -13.73 -8.73 -5.68
CA GLY A 123 -14.45 -7.77 -6.52
C GLY A 123 -13.69 -6.49 -6.86
N LEU A 124 -12.39 -6.39 -6.54
CA LEU A 124 -11.60 -5.25 -6.98
C LEU A 124 -11.24 -5.35 -8.46
N PRO A 125 -11.15 -4.22 -9.18
CA PRO A 125 -10.87 -4.19 -10.63
C PRO A 125 -9.38 -4.43 -10.92
N VAL A 126 -8.92 -5.65 -10.70
CA VAL A 126 -7.55 -6.07 -10.99
C VAL A 126 -7.46 -6.63 -12.41
N SER A 127 -6.64 -6.04 -13.26
CA SER A 127 -6.45 -6.47 -14.65
C SER A 127 -5.40 -7.58 -14.78
N ASP A 128 -5.41 -8.28 -15.93
CA ASP A 128 -4.38 -9.27 -16.25
C ASP A 128 -3.00 -8.64 -16.41
N ALA A 129 -2.95 -7.41 -16.94
CA ALA A 129 -1.70 -6.63 -17.04
C ALA A 129 -1.08 -6.35 -15.68
N GLN A 130 -1.90 -6.08 -14.66
CA GLN A 130 -1.43 -5.89 -13.29
C GLN A 130 -0.92 -7.20 -12.67
N LEU A 131 -1.59 -8.31 -12.92
CA LEU A 131 -1.18 -9.64 -12.45
C LEU A 131 0.13 -10.12 -13.06
N ALA A 132 0.35 -9.86 -14.34
CA ALA A 132 1.54 -10.27 -15.08
C ALA A 132 2.61 -9.18 -15.16
N GLY A 133 2.31 -7.98 -14.67
CA GLY A 133 3.15 -6.80 -14.81
C GLY A 133 4.48 -6.87 -14.09
N ARG A 134 5.37 -5.98 -14.49
CA ARG A 134 6.64 -5.72 -13.83
C ARG A 134 6.50 -4.47 -12.97
N TYR A 135 7.19 -4.44 -11.87
CA TYR A 135 7.12 -3.35 -10.90
C TYR A 135 8.50 -2.78 -10.62
N ALA A 136 8.61 -1.46 -10.67
CA ALA A 136 9.79 -0.76 -10.20
C ALA A 136 9.79 -0.74 -8.67
N ARG A 137 10.86 -1.26 -8.08
CA ARG A 137 11.06 -1.31 -6.64
C ARG A 137 11.91 -0.15 -6.17
N TRP A 138 11.37 0.62 -5.24
CA TRP A 138 12.03 1.71 -4.55
C TRP A 138 12.16 1.37 -3.08
N CYS A 139 13.38 1.33 -2.54
CA CYS A 139 13.64 0.99 -1.15
C CYS A 139 13.81 2.24 -0.29
N GLY A 140 13.13 2.26 0.84
CA GLY A 140 13.14 3.39 1.79
C GLY A 140 12.36 3.05 3.08
N ASP A 141 12.07 3.95 3.96
CA ASP A 141 12.62 5.30 3.95
C ASP A 141 14.11 5.27 4.37
N GLY A 142 14.96 6.04 3.68
CA GLY A 142 16.40 6.11 3.99
C GLY A 142 16.71 6.70 5.36
N LEU A 143 15.74 7.37 5.97
CA LEU A 143 15.84 7.89 7.33
C LEU A 143 15.57 6.79 8.38
N ASP A 144 15.02 5.64 7.99
CA ASP A 144 14.70 4.54 8.91
C ASP A 144 14.99 3.16 8.30
N LEU A 145 16.26 2.79 8.24
CA LEU A 145 16.80 1.46 7.88
C LEU A 145 16.61 0.98 6.43
N ARG A 146 15.88 1.67 5.56
CA ARG A 146 15.64 1.31 4.15
C ARG A 146 15.08 -0.11 3.94
N ARG A 147 14.30 -0.63 4.86
CA ARG A 147 13.71 -1.98 4.77
C ARG A 147 12.30 -2.01 4.22
N GLY A 148 11.68 -0.85 4.00
CA GLY A 148 10.41 -0.71 3.32
C GLY A 148 10.59 -0.63 1.80
N GLU A 149 9.51 -0.81 1.07
CA GLU A 149 9.51 -0.70 -0.38
C GLU A 149 8.25 -0.04 -0.91
N ILE A 150 8.39 0.69 -2.01
CA ILE A 150 7.28 1.10 -2.87
C ILE A 150 7.45 0.39 -4.20
N LEU A 151 6.39 -0.30 -4.63
CA LEU A 151 6.31 -0.99 -5.91
C LEU A 151 5.38 -0.22 -6.84
N ILE A 152 5.91 0.22 -7.96
CA ILE A 152 5.17 0.99 -8.97
C ILE A 152 5.08 0.16 -10.23
N LEU A 153 3.85 -0.07 -10.73
CA LEU A 153 3.63 -0.80 -11.97
C LEU A 153 4.32 -0.08 -13.13
N GLU A 154 5.15 -0.81 -13.87
CA GLU A 154 5.79 -0.30 -15.07
C GLU A 154 4.80 -0.26 -16.24
N ALA A 155 4.72 0.88 -16.90
CA ALA A 155 3.89 1.05 -18.09
C ALA A 155 4.54 0.39 -19.31
N GLY A 156 3.75 -0.27 -20.15
CA GLY A 156 4.18 -0.75 -21.45
C GLY A 156 5.13 -1.93 -21.45
N ALA A 157 5.09 -2.74 -20.41
CA ALA A 157 5.86 -3.98 -20.41
C ALA A 157 5.15 -5.07 -21.22
#